data_a1544a098063e6cbac93309d73d90ee4
#
_entry.id   a1544a098063e6cbac93309d73d90ee4
#
_cell.length_a   1.000
_cell.length_b   1.000
_cell.length_c   1.000
_cell.angle_alpha   90.00
_cell.angle_beta   90.00
_cell.angle_gamma   90.00
#
_symmetry.space_group_name_H-M   'P 1'
#
loop_
_entity.id
_entity.type
_entity.pdbx_description
1 polymer ?
#
loop_
_entity_poly.entity_id
_entity_poly.type
_entity_poly.pdbx_seq_one_letter_code
_entity_poly.pdbx_strand_id
1 'polypeptide(L)'
;MLGNIIYKTLWSFLFVFLKKFVIIITGDTMETFCRYFLYFMFYSFIGWTMEVLVSLWNKKKFVNRGFLIGPYCPIYGWGVILILKIIGNNTQDFLSVFLKSILICSLLEYFTSYFMEKIFNVRWWDYSQKKFNINGRICLETMLPFGILASIIIYFIHPAVKSVVGKLSNTALIVISLIILIIYIIDNIVSTYILFKIKGKIKGERKDNTEKIKKYIEKWFQDNTVLYRRIKNAFPKFEIFKKIPKEKKK
;
A
#
# COMPACT_ATOMS: atom_id res chain seq x y z
N MET A 1 -11.65 27.00 -4.01
CA MET A 1 -10.95 27.40 -2.79
C MET A 1 -10.61 26.20 -1.87
N LEU A 2 -11.58 25.37 -1.52
CA LEU A 2 -11.38 24.17 -0.68
C LEU A 2 -10.36 23.16 -1.24
N GLY A 3 -10.30 22.93 -2.55
CA GLY A 3 -9.34 22.02 -3.18
C GLY A 3 -7.85 22.39 -2.96
N ASN A 4 -7.53 23.68 -2.96
CA ASN A 4 -6.17 24.17 -2.71
C ASN A 4 -5.74 24.02 -1.26
N ILE A 5 -6.68 24.12 -0.31
CA ILE A 5 -6.40 23.98 1.13
C ILE A 5 -6.14 22.50 1.45
N ILE A 6 -6.95 21.59 0.90
CA ILE A 6 -6.80 20.15 1.10
C ILE A 6 -5.50 19.66 0.43
N TYR A 7 -5.17 20.18 -0.75
CA TYR A 7 -3.92 19.87 -1.46
C TYR A 7 -2.69 20.32 -0.65
N LYS A 8 -2.71 21.55 -0.13
CA LYS A 8 -1.64 22.06 0.75
C LYS A 8 -1.54 21.26 2.05
N THR A 9 -2.67 20.85 2.64
CA THR A 9 -2.67 20.06 3.90
C THR A 9 -2.16 18.63 3.67
N LEU A 10 -2.48 18.01 2.53
CA LEU A 10 -1.96 16.68 2.18
C LEU A 10 -0.47 16.73 1.88
N TRP A 11 -0.03 17.74 1.13
CA TRP A 11 1.38 17.96 0.85
C TRP A 11 2.17 18.31 2.11
N SER A 12 1.61 19.13 3.00
CA SER A 12 2.26 19.44 4.28
C SER A 12 2.27 18.21 5.20
N PHE A 13 1.23 17.37 5.20
CA PHE A 13 1.20 16.12 5.98
C PHE A 13 2.18 15.08 5.40
N LEU A 14 2.19 14.89 4.08
CA LEU A 14 3.17 14.03 3.40
C LEU A 14 4.59 14.56 3.58
N PHE A 15 4.77 15.86 3.51
CA PHE A 15 6.07 16.54 3.69
C PHE A 15 6.53 16.51 5.16
N VAL A 16 5.62 16.74 6.12
CA VAL A 16 5.92 16.61 7.57
C VAL A 16 6.15 15.16 7.95
N PHE A 17 5.39 14.21 7.37
CA PHE A 17 5.59 12.78 7.57
C PHE A 17 6.92 12.32 6.95
N LEU A 18 7.26 12.77 5.74
CA LEU A 18 8.56 12.54 5.10
C LEU A 18 9.68 13.25 5.87
N LYS A 19 9.48 14.48 6.35
CA LYS A 19 10.45 15.22 7.13
C LYS A 19 10.66 14.62 8.52
N LYS A 20 9.61 14.19 9.22
CA LYS A 20 9.75 13.42 10.47
C LYS A 20 10.34 12.04 10.23
N PHE A 21 10.01 11.39 9.13
CA PHE A 21 10.62 10.12 8.73
C PHE A 21 12.10 10.31 8.36
N VAL A 22 12.44 11.37 7.66
CA VAL A 22 13.81 11.79 7.43
C VAL A 22 14.48 12.11 8.77
N ILE A 23 13.84 12.79 9.72
CA ILE A 23 14.39 13.11 11.05
C ILE A 23 14.57 11.87 11.93
N ILE A 24 13.71 10.87 11.85
CA ILE A 24 13.90 9.57 12.51
C ILE A 24 15.09 8.80 11.87
N ILE A 25 15.43 9.12 10.64
CA ILE A 25 16.56 8.58 9.87
C ILE A 25 17.79 9.51 9.90
N THR A 26 17.67 10.78 10.32
CA THR A 26 18.76 11.80 10.28
C THR A 26 19.87 11.65 11.33
N GLY A 27 20.38 10.50 11.48
CA GLY A 27 21.73 10.13 11.85
C GLY A 27 22.33 9.16 10.85
N ASP A 28 21.51 8.73 9.90
CA ASP A 28 21.84 7.65 8.98
C ASP A 28 22.33 8.20 7.62
N THR A 29 23.34 7.58 7.09
CA THR A 29 23.88 7.91 5.76
C THR A 29 22.81 7.67 4.66
N MET A 30 23.00 8.29 3.48
CA MET A 30 22.16 8.05 2.29
C MET A 30 22.04 6.55 1.99
N GLU A 31 23.07 5.79 2.26
CA GLU A 31 23.11 4.34 2.13
C GLU A 31 22.05 3.66 3.00
N THR A 32 21.95 4.02 4.26
CA THR A 32 20.97 3.48 5.20
C THR A 32 19.55 3.80 4.75
N PHE A 33 19.29 5.03 4.31
CA PHE A 33 18.01 5.42 3.73
C PHE A 33 17.65 4.53 2.53
N CYS A 34 18.56 4.37 1.57
CA CYS A 34 18.34 3.55 0.38
C CYS A 34 18.07 2.08 0.74
N ARG A 35 18.79 1.50 1.72
CA ARG A 35 18.55 0.14 2.21
C ARG A 35 17.15 -0.01 2.78
N TYR A 36 16.73 0.86 3.67
CA TYR A 36 15.38 0.82 4.26
C TYR A 36 14.29 1.09 3.23
N PHE A 37 14.55 1.95 2.25
CA PHE A 37 13.62 2.18 1.15
C PHE A 37 13.44 0.92 0.27
N LEU A 38 14.51 0.20 -0.04
CA LEU A 38 14.42 -1.07 -0.77
C LEU A 38 13.68 -2.13 0.04
N TYR A 39 13.90 -2.22 1.35
CA TYR A 39 13.10 -3.10 2.23
C TYR A 39 11.63 -2.73 2.19
N PHE A 40 11.31 -1.44 2.34
CA PHE A 40 9.96 -0.93 2.24
C PHE A 40 9.28 -1.33 0.93
N MET A 41 9.92 -1.13 -0.21
CA MET A 41 9.37 -1.48 -1.51
C MET A 41 9.21 -2.98 -1.70
N PHE A 42 10.20 -3.77 -1.28
CA PHE A 42 10.13 -5.22 -1.31
C PHE A 42 8.93 -5.78 -0.52
N TYR A 43 8.77 -5.35 0.73
CA TYR A 43 7.65 -5.81 1.55
C TYR A 43 6.30 -5.25 1.11
N SER A 44 6.28 -4.07 0.51
CA SER A 44 5.08 -3.53 -0.13
C SER A 44 4.64 -4.38 -1.33
N PHE A 45 5.59 -4.87 -2.12
CA PHE A 45 5.33 -5.79 -3.23
C PHE A 45 4.87 -7.18 -2.74
N ILE A 46 5.52 -7.74 -1.73
CA ILE A 46 5.10 -9.01 -1.12
C ILE A 46 3.68 -8.90 -0.55
N GLY A 47 3.38 -7.82 0.18
CA GLY A 47 2.04 -7.58 0.71
C GLY A 47 0.98 -7.46 -0.39
N TRP A 48 1.28 -6.76 -1.48
CA TRP A 48 0.42 -6.70 -2.65
C TRP A 48 0.19 -8.09 -3.27
N THR A 49 1.24 -8.88 -3.43
CA THR A 49 1.17 -10.24 -3.96
C THR A 49 0.25 -11.11 -3.10
N MET A 50 0.40 -11.06 -1.78
CA MET A 50 -0.47 -11.77 -0.83
C MET A 50 -1.94 -11.37 -0.98
N GLU A 51 -2.23 -10.07 -1.04
CA GLU A 51 -3.59 -9.55 -1.23
C GLU A 51 -4.22 -10.03 -2.54
N VAL A 52 -3.43 -10.04 -3.62
CA VAL A 52 -3.88 -10.54 -4.93
C VAL A 52 -4.14 -12.04 -4.86
N LEU A 53 -3.26 -12.83 -4.24
CA LEU A 53 -3.45 -14.28 -4.07
C LEU A 53 -4.70 -14.60 -3.24
N VAL A 54 -4.92 -13.90 -2.13
CA VAL A 54 -6.13 -14.04 -1.31
C VAL A 54 -7.39 -13.67 -2.13
N SER A 55 -7.31 -12.63 -2.94
CA SER A 55 -8.41 -12.22 -3.81
C SER A 55 -8.69 -13.27 -4.91
N LEU A 56 -7.65 -13.84 -5.51
CA LEU A 56 -7.76 -14.93 -6.49
C LEU A 56 -8.39 -16.18 -5.88
N TRP A 57 -7.96 -16.54 -4.68
CA TRP A 57 -8.52 -17.71 -3.98
C TRP A 57 -10.01 -17.53 -3.65
N ASN A 58 -10.37 -16.40 -3.04
CA ASN A 58 -11.72 -16.16 -2.55
C ASN A 58 -12.71 -15.80 -3.67
N LYS A 59 -12.27 -15.02 -4.66
CA LYS A 59 -13.16 -14.44 -5.70
C LYS A 59 -12.93 -15.04 -7.08
N LYS A 60 -11.95 -15.95 -7.24
CA LYS A 60 -11.50 -16.53 -8.52
C LYS A 60 -11.28 -15.46 -9.61
N LYS A 61 -10.85 -14.27 -9.19
CA LYS A 61 -10.69 -13.12 -10.06
C LYS A 61 -9.48 -12.31 -9.63
N PHE A 62 -8.65 -11.92 -10.61
CA PHE A 62 -7.56 -10.99 -10.37
C PHE A 62 -8.13 -9.60 -10.04
N VAL A 63 -7.75 -9.07 -8.88
CA VAL A 63 -8.05 -7.70 -8.47
C VAL A 63 -6.74 -7.07 -8.03
N ASN A 64 -6.30 -6.01 -8.73
CA ASN A 64 -5.17 -5.23 -8.27
C ASN A 64 -5.56 -4.57 -6.94
N ARG A 65 -5.01 -5.07 -5.84
CA ARG A 65 -5.32 -4.62 -4.47
C ARG A 65 -4.49 -3.38 -4.11
N GLY A 66 -4.97 -2.66 -3.11
CA GLY A 66 -4.29 -1.47 -2.61
C GLY A 66 -4.75 -0.17 -3.24
N PHE A 67 -4.18 0.91 -2.76
CA PHE A 67 -4.47 2.29 -3.11
C PHE A 67 -3.80 2.69 -4.44
N LEU A 68 -2.56 2.26 -4.66
CA LEU A 68 -1.71 2.63 -5.78
C LEU A 68 -2.03 1.83 -7.06
N ILE A 69 -1.60 2.35 -8.20
CA ILE A 69 -1.76 1.69 -9.50
C ILE A 69 -0.77 0.55 -9.63
N GLY A 70 0.46 0.76 -9.20
CA GLY A 70 1.52 -0.23 -9.24
C GLY A 70 1.29 -1.43 -8.31
N PRO A 71 2.11 -2.49 -8.47
CA PRO A 71 1.98 -3.75 -7.73
C PRO A 71 2.62 -3.64 -6.34
N TYR A 72 2.15 -2.74 -5.51
CA TYR A 72 2.63 -2.59 -4.13
C TYR A 72 1.56 -2.04 -3.19
N CYS A 73 1.56 -2.53 -1.96
CA CYS A 73 0.71 -2.08 -0.85
C CYS A 73 1.60 -1.47 0.25
N PRO A 74 1.77 -0.15 0.29
CA PRO A 74 2.71 0.53 1.21
C PRO A 74 2.51 0.22 2.69
N ILE A 75 1.29 -0.11 3.11
CA ILE A 75 1.00 -0.45 4.51
C ILE A 75 1.83 -1.64 5.01
N TYR A 76 2.09 -2.64 4.15
CA TYR A 76 2.93 -3.78 4.51
C TYR A 76 4.39 -3.39 4.65
N GLY A 77 4.90 -2.57 3.71
CA GLY A 77 6.24 -2.02 3.81
C GLY A 77 6.46 -1.22 5.09
N TRP A 78 5.52 -0.32 5.41
CA TRP A 78 5.57 0.45 6.66
C TRP A 78 5.48 -0.43 7.89
N GLY A 79 4.61 -1.46 7.88
CA GLY A 79 4.51 -2.42 8.98
C GLY A 79 5.86 -3.05 9.29
N VAL A 80 6.54 -3.58 8.27
CA VAL A 80 7.84 -4.22 8.45
C VAL A 80 8.90 -3.20 8.91
N ILE A 81 8.96 -2.01 8.31
CA ILE A 81 9.94 -0.97 8.74
C ILE A 81 9.73 -0.59 10.21
N LEU A 82 8.49 -0.40 10.65
CA LEU A 82 8.19 -0.08 12.05
C LEU A 82 8.61 -1.22 12.98
N ILE A 83 8.30 -2.47 12.61
CA ILE A 83 8.70 -3.65 13.37
C ILE A 83 10.23 -3.71 13.49
N LEU A 84 10.96 -3.55 12.39
CA LEU A 84 12.42 -3.57 12.38
C LEU A 84 13.03 -2.46 13.24
N LYS A 85 12.43 -1.27 13.26
CA LYS A 85 12.93 -0.14 14.05
C LYS A 85 12.58 -0.25 15.53
N ILE A 86 11.39 -0.75 15.88
CA ILE A 86 10.90 -0.81 17.27
C ILE A 86 11.39 -2.06 17.98
N ILE A 87 11.37 -3.22 17.29
CA ILE A 87 11.80 -4.49 17.88
C ILE A 87 13.33 -4.62 17.81
N GLY A 88 13.94 -4.05 16.73
CA GLY A 88 15.39 -4.08 16.52
C GLY A 88 15.89 -5.46 16.07
N ASN A 89 17.22 -5.56 15.98
CA ASN A 89 17.91 -6.81 15.63
C ASN A 89 18.22 -7.68 16.86
N ASN A 90 17.79 -7.28 18.07
CA ASN A 90 18.03 -8.06 19.26
C ASN A 90 17.16 -9.32 19.20
N THR A 91 17.78 -10.46 19.49
CA THR A 91 17.16 -11.77 19.62
C THR A 91 16.12 -11.72 20.74
N GLN A 92 14.93 -11.24 20.43
CA GLN A 92 13.81 -11.30 21.35
C GLN A 92 13.14 -12.66 21.20
N ASP A 93 12.53 -13.12 22.29
CA ASP A 93 11.73 -14.32 22.26
C ASP A 93 10.55 -14.17 21.28
N PHE A 94 10.13 -15.29 20.71
CA PHE A 94 9.04 -15.34 19.73
C PHE A 94 7.77 -14.63 20.21
N LEU A 95 7.39 -14.87 21.46
CA LEU A 95 6.16 -14.31 22.05
C LEU A 95 6.22 -12.77 22.10
N SER A 96 7.37 -12.21 22.49
CA SER A 96 7.59 -10.77 22.50
C SER A 96 7.48 -10.15 21.11
N VAL A 97 8.12 -10.76 20.09
CA VAL A 97 8.03 -10.31 18.70
C VAL A 97 6.59 -10.39 18.21
N PHE A 98 5.91 -11.51 18.46
CA PHE A 98 4.53 -11.75 18.05
C PHE A 98 3.58 -10.69 18.64
N LEU A 99 3.61 -10.48 19.97
CA LEU A 99 2.72 -9.53 20.65
C LEU A 99 2.98 -8.07 20.22
N LYS A 100 4.25 -7.66 20.15
CA LYS A 100 4.63 -6.32 19.69
C LYS A 100 4.21 -6.09 18.25
N SER A 101 4.36 -7.10 17.39
CA SER A 101 3.96 -7.00 15.97
C SER A 101 2.46 -6.88 15.81
N ILE A 102 1.66 -7.63 16.59
CA ILE A 102 0.20 -7.46 16.61
C ILE A 102 -0.14 -6.01 16.95
N LEU A 103 0.44 -5.44 18.00
CA LEU A 103 0.16 -4.07 18.42
C LEU A 103 0.53 -3.07 17.32
N ILE A 104 1.76 -3.15 16.78
CA ILE A 104 2.28 -2.24 15.77
C ILE A 104 1.41 -2.31 14.50
N CYS A 105 1.14 -3.51 13.98
CA CYS A 105 0.35 -3.70 12.76
C CYS A 105 -1.09 -3.26 12.94
N SER A 106 -1.71 -3.55 14.09
CA SER A 106 -3.08 -3.16 14.39
C SER A 106 -3.24 -1.64 14.47
N LEU A 107 -2.30 -0.95 15.11
CA LEU A 107 -2.29 0.51 15.17
C LEU A 107 -2.10 1.10 13.76
N LEU A 108 -1.15 0.56 12.99
CA LEU A 108 -0.91 1.01 11.62
C LEU A 108 -2.15 0.81 10.73
N GLU A 109 -2.79 -0.36 10.79
CA GLU A 109 -4.00 -0.69 10.04
C GLU A 109 -5.16 0.22 10.42
N TYR A 110 -5.37 0.42 11.72
CA TYR A 110 -6.43 1.30 12.24
C TYR A 110 -6.26 2.73 11.76
N PHE A 111 -5.09 3.32 11.95
CA PHE A 111 -4.83 4.70 11.55
C PHE A 111 -4.84 4.87 10.03
N THR A 112 -4.29 3.92 9.27
CA THR A 112 -4.36 3.95 7.80
C THR A 112 -5.82 3.96 7.34
N SER A 113 -6.66 3.06 7.85
CA SER A 113 -8.09 3.05 7.53
C SER A 113 -8.78 4.36 7.91
N TYR A 114 -8.48 4.91 9.10
CA TYR A 114 -9.06 6.15 9.57
C TYR A 114 -8.70 7.33 8.66
N PHE A 115 -7.42 7.52 8.35
CA PHE A 115 -6.97 8.63 7.52
C PHE A 115 -7.45 8.50 6.07
N MET A 116 -7.40 7.29 5.50
CA MET A 116 -7.88 7.05 4.15
C MET A 116 -9.38 7.35 4.03
N GLU A 117 -10.19 6.92 4.99
CA GLU A 117 -11.62 7.23 5.00
C GLU A 117 -11.85 8.74 5.16
N LYS A 118 -11.13 9.40 6.06
CA LYS A 118 -11.27 10.85 6.29
C LYS A 118 -10.86 11.68 5.07
N ILE A 119 -9.80 11.27 4.35
CA ILE A 119 -9.28 11.99 3.20
C ILE A 119 -10.14 11.77 1.97
N PHE A 120 -10.50 10.52 1.68
CA PHE A 120 -11.15 10.13 0.42
C PHE A 120 -12.64 9.85 0.55
N ASN A 121 -13.22 9.82 1.78
CA ASN A 121 -14.59 9.42 2.10
C ASN A 121 -14.93 8.00 1.64
N VAL A 122 -13.94 7.11 1.60
CA VAL A 122 -14.08 5.73 1.13
C VAL A 122 -13.27 4.80 2.03
N ARG A 123 -13.86 3.64 2.36
CA ARG A 123 -13.14 2.54 3.02
C ARG A 123 -12.60 1.57 1.98
N TRP A 124 -11.35 1.12 2.17
CA TRP A 124 -10.73 0.06 1.37
C TRP A 124 -11.06 -1.33 1.90
N TRP A 125 -11.31 -1.45 3.21
CA TRP A 125 -11.78 -2.66 3.87
C TRP A 125 -12.76 -2.30 5.00
N ASP A 126 -13.60 -3.25 5.36
CA ASP A 126 -14.56 -3.09 6.45
C ASP A 126 -14.79 -4.41 7.16
N TYR A 127 -14.43 -4.47 8.43
CA TYR A 127 -14.58 -5.64 9.29
C TYR A 127 -15.78 -5.53 10.25
N SER A 128 -16.74 -4.65 10.00
CA SER A 128 -17.88 -4.43 10.88
C SER A 128 -18.70 -5.70 11.14
N GLN A 129 -18.66 -6.67 10.19
CA GLN A 129 -19.34 -7.97 10.29
C GLN A 129 -18.51 -9.03 11.03
N LYS A 130 -17.24 -8.72 11.39
CA LYS A 130 -16.36 -9.63 12.09
C LYS A 130 -16.47 -9.48 13.59
N LYS A 131 -16.32 -10.60 14.32
CA LYS A 131 -16.29 -10.57 15.79
C LYS A 131 -15.04 -9.84 16.29
N PHE A 132 -15.16 -9.21 17.45
CA PHE A 132 -14.05 -8.46 18.09
C PHE A 132 -13.41 -7.44 17.13
N ASN A 133 -14.22 -6.70 16.36
CA ASN A 133 -13.72 -5.60 15.56
C ASN A 133 -13.73 -4.29 16.35
N ILE A 134 -12.84 -3.38 15.98
CA ILE A 134 -12.81 -2.01 16.50
C ILE A 134 -13.16 -1.06 15.35
N ASN A 135 -14.35 -0.47 15.41
CA ASN A 135 -14.91 0.46 14.41
C ASN A 135 -14.90 -0.09 12.97
N GLY A 136 -14.91 -1.42 12.79
CA GLY A 136 -14.81 -2.09 11.49
C GLY A 136 -13.44 -1.90 10.81
N ARG A 137 -12.43 -1.34 11.50
CA ARG A 137 -11.12 -1.02 10.91
C ARG A 137 -10.09 -2.12 11.11
N ILE A 138 -10.14 -2.78 12.27
CA ILE A 138 -9.33 -3.93 12.66
C ILE A 138 -10.23 -4.97 13.33
N CYS A 139 -9.82 -6.24 13.30
CA CYS A 139 -10.50 -7.31 14.02
C CYS A 139 -9.50 -8.39 14.45
N LEU A 140 -9.87 -9.20 15.44
CA LEU A 140 -8.99 -10.24 15.98
C LEU A 140 -8.55 -11.24 14.89
N GLU A 141 -9.41 -11.55 13.93
CA GLU A 141 -9.11 -12.46 12.82
C GLU A 141 -7.97 -11.96 11.91
N THR A 142 -7.76 -10.65 11.80
CA THR A 142 -6.66 -10.06 11.02
C THR A 142 -5.42 -9.81 11.87
N MET A 143 -5.60 -9.50 13.15
CA MET A 143 -4.51 -9.18 14.07
C MET A 143 -3.58 -10.39 14.30
N LEU A 144 -4.16 -11.59 14.53
CA LEU A 144 -3.37 -12.80 14.79
C LEU A 144 -2.47 -13.20 13.59
N PRO A 145 -3.01 -13.30 12.35
CA PRO A 145 -2.18 -13.53 11.17
C PRO A 145 -1.05 -12.52 10.99
N PHE A 146 -1.27 -11.23 11.31
CA PHE A 146 -0.21 -10.21 11.23
C PHE A 146 0.93 -10.49 12.21
N GLY A 147 0.64 -10.92 13.43
CA GLY A 147 1.66 -11.31 14.39
C GLY A 147 2.50 -12.51 13.89
N ILE A 148 1.84 -13.53 13.35
CA ILE A 148 2.53 -14.72 12.81
C ILE A 148 3.39 -14.32 11.59
N LEU A 149 2.81 -13.58 10.65
CA LEU A 149 3.50 -13.15 9.44
C LEU A 149 4.72 -12.28 9.77
N ALA A 150 4.56 -11.34 10.70
CA ALA A 150 5.65 -10.50 11.15
C ALA A 150 6.77 -11.31 11.80
N SER A 151 6.44 -12.32 12.61
CA SER A 151 7.43 -13.22 13.19
C SER A 151 8.19 -13.99 12.10
N ILE A 152 7.48 -14.54 11.10
CA ILE A 152 8.12 -15.22 9.97
C ILE A 152 9.04 -14.25 9.21
N ILE A 153 8.60 -13.02 9.00
CA ILE A 153 9.42 -11.99 8.33
C ILE A 153 10.69 -11.72 9.13
N ILE A 154 10.58 -11.49 10.43
CA ILE A 154 11.73 -11.12 11.27
C ILE A 154 12.76 -12.25 11.35
N TYR A 155 12.31 -13.49 11.57
CA TYR A 155 13.23 -14.60 11.82
C TYR A 155 13.78 -15.26 10.55
N PHE A 156 13.01 -15.27 9.47
CA PHE A 156 13.37 -16.03 8.26
C PHE A 156 13.55 -15.17 7.02
N ILE A 157 12.58 -14.29 6.72
CA ILE A 157 12.60 -13.58 5.43
C ILE A 157 13.57 -12.39 5.48
N HIS A 158 13.51 -11.57 6.53
CA HIS A 158 14.33 -10.36 6.59
C HIS A 158 15.83 -10.62 6.62
N PRO A 159 16.37 -11.64 7.32
CA PRO A 159 17.79 -11.96 7.24
C PRO A 159 18.26 -12.25 5.80
N ALA A 160 17.46 -12.98 5.02
CA ALA A 160 17.76 -13.26 3.62
C ALA A 160 17.73 -11.99 2.76
N VAL A 161 16.68 -11.17 2.91
CA VAL A 161 16.55 -9.90 2.19
C VAL A 161 17.70 -8.95 2.54
N LYS A 162 18.04 -8.84 3.83
CA LYS A 162 19.18 -8.05 4.32
C LYS A 162 20.50 -8.50 3.70
N SER A 163 20.72 -9.82 3.60
CA SER A 163 21.91 -10.38 2.94
C SER A 163 21.97 -10.02 1.46
N VAL A 164 20.85 -10.14 0.73
CA VAL A 164 20.80 -9.81 -0.71
C VAL A 164 21.05 -8.30 -0.93
N VAL A 165 20.35 -7.43 -0.20
CA VAL A 165 20.53 -5.98 -0.32
C VAL A 165 21.93 -5.56 0.15
N GLY A 166 22.50 -6.27 1.13
CA GLY A 166 23.85 -6.03 1.64
C GLY A 166 24.98 -6.33 0.62
N LYS A 167 24.70 -7.14 -0.40
CA LYS A 167 25.67 -7.45 -1.47
C LYS A 167 25.71 -6.38 -2.58
N LEU A 168 24.76 -5.44 -2.58
CA LEU A 168 24.77 -4.35 -3.56
C LEU A 168 25.92 -3.38 -3.26
N SER A 169 26.63 -2.96 -4.31
CA SER A 169 27.57 -1.83 -4.18
C SER A 169 26.81 -0.54 -3.84
N ASN A 170 27.45 0.41 -3.18
CA ASN A 170 26.80 1.67 -2.80
C ASN A 170 26.23 2.41 -4.02
N THR A 171 26.92 2.39 -5.15
CA THR A 171 26.44 2.98 -6.40
C THR A 171 25.17 2.28 -6.89
N ALA A 172 25.17 0.94 -6.96
CA ALA A 172 23.99 0.17 -7.38
C ALA A 172 22.80 0.40 -6.44
N LEU A 173 23.04 0.39 -5.13
CA LEU A 173 22.04 0.64 -4.10
C LEU A 173 21.36 2.01 -4.32
N ILE A 174 22.14 3.07 -4.50
CA ILE A 174 21.63 4.44 -4.69
C ILE A 174 20.87 4.55 -6.02
N VAL A 175 21.44 4.05 -7.13
CA VAL A 175 20.81 4.16 -8.46
C VAL A 175 19.49 3.41 -8.50
N ILE A 176 19.45 2.17 -8.02
CA ILE A 176 18.22 1.36 -7.97
C ILE A 176 17.17 2.04 -7.10
N SER A 177 17.56 2.52 -5.92
CA SER A 177 16.64 3.21 -5.00
C SER A 177 16.05 4.48 -5.61
N LEU A 178 16.87 5.29 -6.31
CA LEU A 178 16.40 6.51 -6.97
C LEU A 178 15.41 6.22 -8.10
N ILE A 179 15.68 5.23 -8.94
CA ILE A 179 14.78 4.83 -10.03
C ILE A 179 13.43 4.40 -9.45
N ILE A 180 13.44 3.52 -8.45
CA ILE A 180 12.21 3.02 -7.81
C ILE A 180 11.48 4.17 -7.09
N LEU A 181 12.20 5.08 -6.43
CA LEU A 181 11.63 6.23 -5.74
C LEU A 181 10.90 7.17 -6.71
N ILE A 182 11.49 7.45 -7.87
CA ILE A 182 10.85 8.29 -8.89
C ILE A 182 9.54 7.63 -9.36
N ILE A 183 9.57 6.34 -9.70
CA ILE A 183 8.37 5.58 -10.11
C ILE A 183 7.31 5.62 -9.01
N TYR A 184 7.71 5.39 -7.77
CA TYR A 184 6.82 5.40 -6.61
C TYR A 184 6.17 6.77 -6.37
N ILE A 185 6.94 7.86 -6.50
CA ILE A 185 6.42 9.22 -6.36
C ILE A 185 5.41 9.53 -7.47
N ILE A 186 5.73 9.21 -8.73
CA ILE A 186 4.83 9.42 -9.87
C ILE A 186 3.51 8.68 -9.65
N ASP A 187 3.57 7.41 -9.26
CA ASP A 187 2.36 6.61 -8.99
C ASP A 187 1.53 7.21 -7.84
N ASN A 188 2.18 7.63 -6.76
CA ASN A 188 1.47 8.28 -5.65
C ASN A 188 0.73 9.56 -6.11
N ILE A 189 1.38 10.40 -6.91
CA ILE A 189 0.77 11.63 -7.44
C ILE A 189 -0.42 11.28 -8.32
N VAL A 190 -0.25 10.36 -9.27
CA VAL A 190 -1.30 9.96 -10.21
C VAL A 190 -2.47 9.29 -9.51
N SER A 191 -2.20 8.31 -8.63
CA SER A 191 -3.22 7.60 -7.86
C SER A 191 -4.02 8.55 -6.96
N THR A 192 -3.35 9.45 -6.26
CA THR A 192 -3.99 10.45 -5.41
C THR A 192 -4.86 11.43 -6.23
N TYR A 193 -4.36 11.92 -7.35
CA TYR A 193 -5.10 12.80 -8.26
C TYR A 193 -6.39 12.13 -8.77
N ILE A 194 -6.30 10.87 -9.20
CA ILE A 194 -7.46 10.11 -9.69
C ILE A 194 -8.49 9.93 -8.57
N LEU A 195 -8.05 9.56 -7.36
CA LEU A 195 -8.95 9.38 -6.23
C LEU A 195 -9.67 10.66 -5.84
N PHE A 196 -9.00 11.81 -5.86
CA PHE A 196 -9.70 13.09 -5.63
C PHE A 196 -10.74 13.40 -6.71
N LYS A 197 -10.47 13.05 -7.97
CA LYS A 197 -11.44 13.22 -9.05
C LYS A 197 -12.69 12.36 -8.89
N ILE A 198 -12.56 11.18 -8.30
CA ILE A 198 -13.69 10.25 -8.11
C ILE A 198 -14.33 10.34 -6.72
N LYS A 199 -13.74 11.09 -5.79
CA LYS A 199 -14.19 11.23 -4.39
C LYS A 199 -15.69 11.55 -4.26
N GLY A 200 -16.27 12.36 -5.13
CA GLY A 200 -17.70 12.71 -5.10
C GLY A 200 -18.62 11.69 -5.81
N LYS A 201 -18.05 10.72 -6.54
CA LYS A 201 -18.81 9.75 -7.34
C LYS A 201 -19.03 8.42 -6.62
N ILE A 202 -18.25 8.15 -5.59
CA ILE A 202 -18.39 6.95 -4.75
C ILE A 202 -19.15 7.40 -3.50
N LYS A 203 -20.39 6.93 -3.35
CA LYS A 203 -21.13 7.11 -2.09
C LYS A 203 -20.35 6.36 -1.01
N GLY A 204 -20.04 7.04 0.09
CA GLY A 204 -19.28 6.52 1.23
C GLY A 204 -20.05 5.45 2.02
N GLU A 205 -20.41 4.36 1.39
CA GLU A 205 -20.92 3.18 2.08
C GLU A 205 -19.81 2.57 2.92
N ARG A 206 -20.14 2.16 4.15
CA ARG A 206 -19.25 1.37 5.02
C ARG A 206 -19.14 -0.05 4.47
N LYS A 207 -18.40 -0.22 3.37
CA LYS A 207 -18.14 -1.50 2.67
C LYS A 207 -16.76 -1.44 2.02
N ASP A 208 -16.20 -2.62 1.71
CA ASP A 208 -15.00 -2.71 0.89
C ASP A 208 -15.27 -2.16 -0.52
N ASN A 209 -14.71 -1.01 -0.83
CA ASN A 209 -14.89 -0.33 -2.10
C ASN A 209 -13.73 -0.51 -3.08
N THR A 210 -12.76 -1.38 -2.77
CA THR A 210 -11.54 -1.58 -3.58
C THR A 210 -11.87 -1.85 -5.05
N GLU A 211 -12.81 -2.75 -5.33
CA GLU A 211 -13.18 -3.09 -6.71
C GLU A 211 -13.84 -1.91 -7.44
N LYS A 212 -14.71 -1.16 -6.76
CA LYS A 212 -15.34 0.04 -7.33
C LYS A 212 -14.28 1.08 -7.69
N ILE A 213 -13.34 1.34 -6.77
CA ILE A 213 -12.24 2.28 -6.98
C ILE A 213 -11.39 1.86 -8.19
N LYS A 214 -11.00 0.59 -8.26
CA LYS A 214 -10.19 0.08 -9.39
C LYS A 214 -10.90 0.18 -10.73
N LYS A 215 -12.19 -0.12 -10.80
CA LYS A 215 -12.99 0.10 -12.01
C LYS A 215 -13.01 1.57 -12.46
N TYR A 216 -13.10 2.52 -11.51
CA TYR A 216 -13.01 3.94 -11.83
C TYR A 216 -11.63 4.35 -12.33
N ILE A 217 -10.57 3.84 -11.72
CA ILE A 217 -9.20 4.07 -12.15
C ILE A 217 -8.98 3.53 -13.56
N GLU A 218 -9.37 2.29 -13.84
CA GLU A 218 -9.28 1.67 -15.17
C GLU A 218 -10.06 2.48 -16.22
N LYS A 219 -11.28 2.89 -15.90
CA LYS A 219 -12.08 3.73 -16.79
C LYS A 219 -11.41 5.08 -17.07
N TRP A 220 -10.86 5.71 -16.03
CA TRP A 220 -10.14 6.98 -16.20
C TRP A 220 -8.94 6.84 -17.13
N PHE A 221 -8.15 5.77 -16.99
CA PHE A 221 -7.05 5.49 -17.91
C PHE A 221 -7.53 5.26 -19.34
N GLN A 222 -8.63 4.51 -19.51
CA GLN A 222 -9.23 4.28 -20.84
C GLN A 222 -9.64 5.57 -21.52
N ASP A 223 -10.22 6.49 -20.76
CA ASP A 223 -10.76 7.73 -21.31
C ASP A 223 -9.67 8.80 -21.55
N ASN A 224 -8.57 8.79 -20.78
CA ASN A 224 -7.62 9.90 -20.74
C ASN A 224 -6.20 9.57 -21.26
N THR A 225 -5.87 8.31 -21.58
CA THR A 225 -4.50 7.95 -21.97
C THR A 225 -4.43 7.54 -23.45
N VAL A 226 -3.72 8.34 -24.25
CA VAL A 226 -3.47 8.06 -25.69
C VAL A 226 -2.76 6.72 -25.86
N LEU A 227 -1.79 6.39 -24.98
CA LEU A 227 -1.06 5.14 -24.99
C LEU A 227 -2.00 3.94 -24.78
N TYR A 228 -2.93 4.01 -23.84
CA TYR A 228 -3.91 2.96 -23.61
C TYR A 228 -4.80 2.73 -24.84
N ARG A 229 -5.27 3.81 -25.48
CA ARG A 229 -6.04 3.71 -26.73
C ARG A 229 -5.24 3.05 -27.86
N ARG A 230 -3.95 3.39 -28.01
CA ARG A 230 -3.07 2.78 -29.02
C ARG A 230 -2.85 1.29 -28.75
N ILE A 231 -2.52 0.90 -27.51
CA ILE A 231 -2.32 -0.50 -27.13
C ILE A 231 -3.61 -1.31 -27.32
N LYS A 232 -4.75 -0.77 -26.93
CA LYS A 232 -6.07 -1.40 -27.12
C LYS A 232 -6.38 -1.64 -28.58
N ASN A 233 -6.08 -0.66 -29.45
CA ASN A 233 -6.30 -0.78 -30.88
C ASN A 233 -5.31 -1.76 -31.54
N ALA A 234 -4.07 -1.84 -31.04
CA ALA A 234 -3.07 -2.78 -31.54
C ALA A 234 -3.34 -4.23 -31.09
N PHE A 235 -3.96 -4.43 -29.92
CA PHE A 235 -4.21 -5.75 -29.33
C PHE A 235 -5.67 -5.92 -28.89
N PRO A 236 -6.65 -5.93 -29.80
CA PRO A 236 -8.08 -5.93 -29.45
C PRO A 236 -8.56 -7.21 -28.75
N LYS A 237 -7.79 -8.29 -28.85
CA LYS A 237 -8.11 -9.59 -28.23
C LYS A 237 -7.53 -9.78 -26.81
N PHE A 238 -6.76 -8.83 -26.29
CA PHE A 238 -6.21 -8.94 -24.95
C PHE A 238 -7.31 -8.80 -23.90
N GLU A 239 -7.43 -9.75 -22.98
CA GLU A 239 -8.54 -9.79 -22.00
C GLU A 239 -8.63 -8.57 -21.09
N ILE A 240 -7.50 -7.88 -20.85
CA ILE A 240 -7.44 -6.60 -20.12
C ILE A 240 -8.34 -5.52 -20.75
N PHE A 241 -8.66 -5.65 -22.06
CA PHE A 241 -9.42 -4.68 -22.83
C PHE A 241 -10.89 -5.05 -23.06
N LYS A 242 -11.41 -6.14 -22.46
CA LYS A 242 -12.83 -6.45 -22.54
C LYS A 242 -13.66 -5.31 -21.96
N LYS A 243 -14.58 -4.77 -22.76
CA LYS A 243 -15.54 -3.74 -22.33
C LYS A 243 -16.27 -4.21 -21.08
N ILE A 244 -16.19 -3.41 -20.01
CA ILE A 244 -17.09 -3.55 -18.86
C ILE A 244 -18.51 -3.37 -19.42
N PRO A 245 -19.44 -4.34 -19.20
CA PRO A 245 -20.80 -4.18 -19.67
C PRO A 245 -21.37 -2.88 -19.11
N LYS A 246 -22.01 -2.07 -19.97
CA LYS A 246 -22.76 -0.90 -19.50
C LYS A 246 -23.86 -1.43 -18.58
N GLU A 247 -23.82 -1.04 -17.30
CA GLU A 247 -24.95 -1.28 -16.39
C GLU A 247 -26.19 -0.68 -17.06
N LYS A 248 -27.16 -1.54 -17.38
CA LYS A 248 -28.49 -1.07 -17.81
C LYS A 248 -29.03 -0.24 -16.65
N LYS A 249 -29.26 1.04 -16.90
CA LYS A 249 -30.02 1.89 -15.99
C LYS A 249 -31.39 1.24 -15.82
N LYS A 250 -31.66 0.73 -14.62
CA LYS A 250 -33.01 0.49 -14.13
C LYS A 250 -33.45 1.69 -13.34
#